data_990b8cf03064a790beeda0ab2e1911b0
#
_entry.id   990b8cf03064a790beeda0ab2e1911b0
#
_cell.length_a   1.000
_cell.length_b   1.000
_cell.length_c   1.000
_cell.angle_alpha   90.00
_cell.angle_beta   90.00
_cell.angle_gamma   90.00
#
_symmetry.space_group_name_H-M   'P 1'
#
loop_
_entity.id
_entity.type
_entity.pdbx_description
1 polymer ?
#
loop_
_entity_poly.entity_id
_entity_poly.type
_entity_poly.pdbx_seq_one_letter_code
_entity_poly.pdbx_strand_id
1 'polypeptide(L)'
;RAYGLELMGRARDLEGLNMVFSYTFVRSEFEGTDGKYIPTAWDNRHLLSVTATKSIGKSWDAGFRWRYVGGAPYTPFETDKSSYIDAWNVTGQGYLDYSRFNSERLKGFSQLDIRVDKQFYFDKWSLMLYVDVQNVYNFKADQPDILVLQTDADGAALINPLDPERYLLKYIDAEAGTE
;
A
#
# COMPACT_ATOMS: atom_id res chain seq x y z
N ARG A 1 -22.16 -1.15 -4.76
CA ARG A 1 -21.97 -2.27 -5.72
C ARG A 1 -20.54 -2.76 -5.71
N ALA A 2 -20.35 -4.06 -5.93
CA ALA A 2 -19.02 -4.63 -6.17
C ALA A 2 -19.12 -5.59 -7.36
N TYR A 3 -18.10 -5.58 -8.22
CA TYR A 3 -17.99 -6.49 -9.36
C TYR A 3 -16.54 -6.69 -9.75
N GLY A 4 -16.25 -7.80 -10.42
CA GLY A 4 -14.88 -8.11 -10.78
C GLY A 4 -14.74 -9.41 -11.54
N LEU A 5 -13.48 -9.79 -11.75
CA LEU A 5 -13.08 -11.04 -12.41
C LEU A 5 -11.92 -11.65 -11.64
N GLU A 6 -11.96 -12.94 -11.43
CA GLU A 6 -10.86 -13.71 -10.86
C GLU A 6 -10.34 -14.74 -11.84
N LEU A 7 -9.02 -14.80 -11.96
CA LEU A 7 -8.30 -15.81 -12.73
C LEU A 7 -7.33 -16.54 -11.80
N MET A 8 -7.32 -17.86 -11.86
CA MET A 8 -6.39 -18.69 -11.11
C MET A 8 -5.77 -19.75 -12.02
N GLY A 9 -4.47 -19.87 -11.95
CA GLY A 9 -3.69 -20.91 -12.62
C GLY A 9 -2.85 -21.69 -11.60
N ARG A 10 -2.76 -23.01 -11.80
CA ARG A 10 -1.92 -23.87 -10.95
C ARG A 10 -1.19 -24.90 -11.80
N ALA A 11 0.13 -24.96 -11.65
CA ALA A 11 0.96 -26.05 -12.12
C ALA A 11 1.41 -26.89 -10.92
N ARG A 12 1.36 -28.20 -11.06
CA ARG A 12 1.83 -29.14 -10.04
C ARG A 12 2.85 -30.07 -10.65
N ASP A 13 4.01 -30.13 -10.00
CA ASP A 13 5.08 -31.07 -10.35
C ASP A 13 5.47 -31.09 -11.83
N LEU A 14 5.50 -29.90 -12.45
CA LEU A 14 6.01 -29.75 -13.79
C LEU A 14 7.55 -29.78 -13.74
N GLU A 15 8.15 -30.96 -13.88
CA GLU A 15 9.59 -31.17 -13.71
C GLU A 15 10.12 -30.66 -12.36
N GLY A 16 9.37 -30.91 -11.26
CA GLY A 16 9.68 -30.42 -9.91
C GLY A 16 9.28 -28.98 -9.63
N LEU A 17 8.63 -28.28 -10.58
CA LEU A 17 8.07 -26.94 -10.40
C LEU A 17 6.62 -27.03 -9.92
N ASN A 18 6.34 -26.39 -8.81
CA ASN A 18 4.99 -26.10 -8.33
C ASN A 18 4.74 -24.60 -8.41
N MET A 19 3.68 -24.17 -9.04
CA MET A 19 3.35 -22.76 -9.19
C MET A 19 1.86 -22.52 -8.98
N VAL A 20 1.53 -21.44 -8.32
CA VAL A 20 0.18 -20.88 -8.23
C VAL A 20 0.24 -19.42 -8.65
N PHE A 21 -0.63 -19.07 -9.56
CA PHE A 21 -0.88 -17.72 -10.03
C PHE A 21 -2.31 -17.35 -9.72
N SER A 22 -2.55 -16.16 -9.19
CA SER A 22 -3.89 -15.61 -9.06
C SER A 22 -3.89 -14.14 -9.45
N TYR A 23 -4.92 -13.75 -10.16
CA TYR A 23 -5.21 -12.36 -10.51
C TYR A 23 -6.66 -12.06 -10.24
N THR A 24 -6.91 -10.97 -9.52
CA THR A 24 -8.26 -10.46 -9.26
C THR A 24 -8.34 -9.02 -9.75
N PHE A 25 -9.29 -8.75 -10.61
CA PHE A 25 -9.77 -7.39 -10.87
C PHE A 25 -11.05 -7.18 -10.08
N VAL A 26 -11.12 -6.14 -9.27
CA VAL A 26 -12.30 -5.80 -8.46
C VAL A 26 -12.57 -4.30 -8.49
N ARG A 27 -13.84 -3.96 -8.65
CA ARG A 27 -14.36 -2.61 -8.40
C ARG A 27 -15.32 -2.68 -7.22
N SER A 28 -15.10 -1.81 -6.26
CA SER A 28 -15.96 -1.66 -5.09
C SER A 28 -16.34 -0.19 -4.96
N GLU A 29 -17.64 0.09 -5.04
CA GLU A 29 -18.18 1.44 -5.09
C GLU A 29 -19.44 1.52 -4.22
N PHE A 30 -19.68 2.68 -3.63
CA PHE A 30 -20.96 3.02 -3.00
C PHE A 30 -21.60 4.20 -3.72
N GLU A 31 -22.91 4.35 -3.60
CA GLU A 31 -23.65 5.44 -4.18
C GLU A 31 -23.67 6.62 -3.20
N GLY A 32 -23.19 7.76 -3.66
CA GLY A 32 -23.28 9.01 -2.92
C GLY A 32 -24.71 9.58 -2.92
N THR A 33 -24.94 10.59 -2.12
CA THR A 33 -26.23 11.26 -2.02
C THR A 33 -26.66 11.95 -3.32
N ASP A 34 -25.70 12.23 -4.20
CA ASP A 34 -25.90 12.81 -5.54
C ASP A 34 -26.14 11.74 -6.63
N GLY A 35 -26.26 10.48 -6.25
CA GLY A 35 -26.46 9.34 -7.16
C GLY A 35 -25.20 8.90 -7.92
N LYS A 36 -24.03 9.50 -7.65
CA LYS A 36 -22.78 9.06 -8.27
C LYS A 36 -22.12 7.93 -7.50
N TYR A 37 -21.49 7.03 -8.24
CA TYR A 37 -20.71 5.94 -7.65
C TYR A 37 -19.29 6.40 -7.31
N ILE A 38 -18.92 6.22 -6.05
CA ILE A 38 -17.65 6.63 -5.47
C ILE A 38 -16.89 5.37 -5.04
N PRO A 39 -15.59 5.25 -5.33
CA PRO A 39 -14.80 4.10 -4.88
C PRO A 39 -14.80 3.97 -3.35
N THR A 40 -14.95 2.76 -2.84
CA THR A 40 -14.71 2.48 -1.41
C THR A 40 -13.20 2.42 -1.14
N ALA A 41 -12.79 2.50 0.14
CA ALA A 41 -11.40 2.34 0.55
C ALA A 41 -10.78 0.97 0.13
N TRP A 42 -11.61 -0.01 -0.23
CA TRP A 42 -11.21 -1.35 -0.67
C TRP A 42 -11.10 -1.51 -2.19
N ASP A 43 -11.34 -0.44 -2.98
CA ASP A 43 -11.29 -0.47 -4.44
C ASP A 43 -9.84 -0.46 -4.95
N ASN A 44 -9.07 -1.48 -4.60
CA ASN A 44 -7.67 -1.62 -5.02
C ASN A 44 -7.51 -1.97 -6.51
N ARG A 45 -8.58 -2.28 -7.19
CA ARG A 45 -8.69 -2.67 -8.61
C ARG A 45 -7.97 -3.95 -8.98
N HIS A 46 -6.68 -4.05 -8.74
CA HIS A 46 -5.83 -5.14 -9.21
C HIS A 46 -5.12 -5.80 -8.05
N LEU A 47 -5.31 -7.10 -7.89
CA LEU A 47 -4.56 -7.93 -6.96
C LEU A 47 -3.90 -9.06 -7.77
N LEU A 48 -2.61 -9.22 -7.60
CA LEU A 48 -1.84 -10.25 -8.29
C LEU A 48 -0.98 -11.00 -7.28
N SER A 49 -0.96 -12.32 -7.37
CA SER A 49 -0.08 -13.15 -6.56
C SER A 49 0.51 -14.27 -7.43
N VAL A 50 1.82 -14.42 -7.34
CA VAL A 50 2.55 -15.53 -7.96
C VAL A 50 3.38 -16.19 -6.88
N THR A 51 3.19 -17.48 -6.69
CA THR A 51 4.04 -18.31 -5.81
C THR A 51 4.57 -19.45 -6.63
N ALA A 52 5.88 -19.65 -6.61
CA ALA A 52 6.52 -20.77 -7.27
C ALA A 52 7.56 -21.41 -6.36
N THR A 53 7.65 -22.73 -6.39
CA THR A 53 8.66 -23.53 -5.70
C THR A 53 9.22 -24.56 -6.65
N LYS A 54 10.54 -24.67 -6.71
CA LYS A 54 11.27 -25.63 -7.54
C LYS A 54 12.11 -26.53 -6.63
N SER A 55 11.91 -27.83 -6.77
CA SER A 55 12.79 -28.84 -6.16
C SER A 55 14.05 -29.00 -7.00
N ILE A 56 15.21 -28.89 -6.37
CA ILE A 56 16.54 -28.93 -7.00
C ILE A 56 17.31 -30.13 -6.46
N GLY A 57 17.47 -31.14 -7.27
CA GLY A 57 18.11 -32.39 -6.84
C GLY A 57 17.28 -33.11 -5.78
N LYS A 58 17.96 -33.73 -4.79
CA LYS A 58 17.31 -34.63 -3.82
C LYS A 58 16.90 -33.98 -2.49
N SER A 59 17.30 -32.72 -2.24
CA SER A 59 17.15 -32.15 -0.89
C SER A 59 17.18 -30.64 -0.83
N TRP A 60 17.11 -29.96 -1.94
CA TRP A 60 16.98 -28.51 -2.00
C TRP A 60 15.64 -28.14 -2.61
N ASP A 61 15.00 -27.15 -2.00
CA ASP A 61 13.86 -26.47 -2.57
C ASP A 61 14.13 -24.96 -2.58
N ALA A 62 13.84 -24.31 -3.71
CA ALA A 62 13.93 -22.86 -3.82
C ALA A 62 12.59 -22.32 -4.32
N GLY A 63 12.14 -21.25 -3.74
CA GLY A 63 10.87 -20.66 -4.12
C GLY A 63 10.85 -19.15 -3.97
N PHE A 64 9.84 -18.55 -4.58
CA PHE A 64 9.54 -17.16 -4.39
C PHE A 64 8.03 -16.93 -4.29
N ARG A 65 7.66 -15.83 -3.67
CA ARG A 65 6.30 -15.30 -3.69
C ARG A 65 6.36 -13.82 -4.05
N TRP A 66 5.69 -13.47 -5.12
CA TRP A 66 5.51 -12.09 -5.52
C TRP A 66 4.04 -11.69 -5.42
N ARG A 67 3.79 -10.52 -4.84
CA ARG A 67 2.46 -9.96 -4.66
C ARG A 67 2.43 -8.53 -5.16
N TYR A 68 1.33 -8.19 -5.80
CA TYR A 68 1.01 -6.82 -6.18
C TYR A 68 -0.43 -6.51 -5.78
N VAL A 69 -0.64 -5.35 -5.18
CA VAL A 69 -1.95 -4.80 -4.82
C VAL A 69 -2.02 -3.39 -5.35
N GLY A 70 -3.03 -3.08 -6.15
CA GLY A 70 -3.24 -1.73 -6.68
C GLY A 70 -3.47 -0.72 -5.55
N GLY A 71 -3.16 0.54 -5.81
CA GLY A 71 -3.25 1.61 -4.81
C GLY A 71 -4.68 1.81 -4.31
N ALA A 72 -4.83 1.89 -2.99
CA ALA A 72 -6.09 2.21 -2.36
C ALA A 72 -6.51 3.66 -2.67
N PRO A 73 -7.81 3.94 -2.82
CA PRO A 73 -8.30 5.31 -2.92
C PRO A 73 -8.13 6.06 -1.61
N TYR A 74 -7.89 7.36 -1.70
CA TYR A 74 -7.90 8.26 -0.55
C TYR A 74 -8.50 9.61 -0.92
N THR A 75 -8.91 10.35 0.11
CA THR A 75 -9.48 11.69 -0.01
C THR A 75 -8.37 12.72 0.20
N PRO A 76 -8.12 13.65 -0.75
CA PRO A 76 -7.14 14.69 -0.59
C PRO A 76 -7.57 15.74 0.44
N PHE A 77 -6.63 16.58 0.87
CA PHE A 77 -6.95 17.70 1.74
C PHE A 77 -7.54 18.89 0.98
N GLU A 78 -8.47 19.58 1.62
CA GLU A 78 -8.98 20.89 1.25
C GLU A 78 -8.00 21.96 1.76
N THR A 79 -6.97 22.27 0.97
CA THR A 79 -5.87 23.14 1.38
C THR A 79 -6.30 24.58 1.63
N ASP A 80 -7.25 25.09 0.84
CA ASP A 80 -7.76 26.45 1.01
C ASP A 80 -8.42 26.61 2.37
N LYS A 81 -9.39 25.77 2.69
CA LYS A 81 -10.07 25.78 4.00
C LYS A 81 -9.12 25.48 5.15
N SER A 82 -8.20 24.54 4.98
CA SER A 82 -7.22 24.14 5.98
C SER A 82 -6.24 25.27 6.31
N SER A 83 -6.00 26.22 5.41
CA SER A 83 -5.07 27.33 5.63
C SER A 83 -5.60 28.41 6.59
N TYR A 84 -6.91 28.55 6.76
CA TYR A 84 -7.46 29.54 7.69
C TYR A 84 -7.05 29.24 9.13
N ILE A 85 -6.54 30.28 9.84
CA ILE A 85 -6.06 30.19 11.21
C ILE A 85 -7.15 29.65 12.13
N ASP A 86 -8.36 30.20 12.05
CA ASP A 86 -9.48 29.77 12.89
C ASP A 86 -9.89 28.32 12.61
N ALA A 87 -9.91 27.92 11.33
CA ALA A 87 -10.25 26.56 10.95
C ALA A 87 -9.23 25.55 11.44
N TRP A 88 -7.95 25.85 11.29
CA TRP A 88 -6.86 25.01 11.79
C TRP A 88 -6.86 24.87 13.31
N ASN A 89 -7.03 26.00 14.03
CA ASN A 89 -7.00 26.02 15.48
C ASN A 89 -8.15 25.23 16.12
N VAL A 90 -9.26 25.02 15.42
CA VAL A 90 -10.39 24.20 15.88
C VAL A 90 -10.07 22.71 15.79
N THR A 91 -9.41 22.26 14.71
CA THR A 91 -9.20 20.83 14.44
C THR A 91 -7.80 20.35 14.79
N GLY A 92 -6.80 21.22 14.78
CA GLY A 92 -5.39 20.88 14.93
C GLY A 92 -4.82 20.09 13.73
N GLN A 93 -5.58 19.99 12.64
CA GLN A 93 -5.19 19.21 11.44
C GLN A 93 -5.88 19.76 10.19
N GLY A 94 -5.39 19.35 9.01
CA GLY A 94 -6.02 19.69 7.75
C GLY A 94 -7.42 19.08 7.59
N TYR A 95 -8.29 19.80 6.89
CA TYR A 95 -9.61 19.31 6.49
C TYR A 95 -9.49 18.45 5.24
N LEU A 96 -10.21 17.33 5.20
CA LEU A 96 -10.36 16.52 4.01
C LEU A 96 -11.38 17.15 3.04
N ASP A 97 -11.06 17.10 1.77
CA ASP A 97 -11.99 17.54 0.70
C ASP A 97 -13.03 16.46 0.42
N TYR A 98 -14.13 16.50 1.12
CA TYR A 98 -15.22 15.55 0.94
C TYR A 98 -15.96 15.70 -0.40
N SER A 99 -15.76 16.81 -1.13
CA SER A 99 -16.28 16.93 -2.51
C SER A 99 -15.50 16.04 -3.49
N ARG A 100 -14.26 15.69 -3.12
CA ARG A 100 -13.36 14.80 -3.84
C ARG A 100 -13.11 13.49 -3.08
N PHE A 101 -14.12 12.98 -2.40
CA PHE A 101 -14.01 11.77 -1.57
C PHE A 101 -13.48 10.58 -2.37
N ASN A 102 -12.39 9.96 -1.91
CA ASN A 102 -11.71 8.83 -2.54
C ASN A 102 -11.35 9.05 -4.02
N SER A 103 -11.08 10.30 -4.43
CA SER A 103 -10.74 10.64 -5.81
C SER A 103 -9.30 10.35 -6.20
N GLU A 104 -8.39 10.39 -5.25
CA GLU A 104 -6.96 10.12 -5.44
C GLU A 104 -6.61 8.67 -5.12
N ARG A 105 -5.43 8.22 -5.57
CA ARG A 105 -4.95 6.85 -5.33
C ARG A 105 -3.51 6.84 -4.92
N LEU A 106 -3.21 5.98 -3.96
CA LEU A 106 -1.85 5.62 -3.57
C LEU A 106 -1.16 4.85 -4.69
N LYS A 107 0.16 4.78 -4.63
CA LYS A 107 0.93 3.86 -5.47
C LYS A 107 0.60 2.41 -5.11
N GLY A 108 0.71 1.53 -6.10
CA GLY A 108 0.47 0.10 -5.87
C GLY A 108 1.54 -0.49 -4.95
N PHE A 109 1.12 -1.37 -4.05
CA PHE A 109 2.01 -2.15 -3.20
C PHE A 109 2.59 -3.33 -3.98
N SER A 110 3.88 -3.59 -3.84
CA SER A 110 4.55 -4.74 -4.44
C SER A 110 5.57 -5.34 -3.48
N GLN A 111 5.61 -6.67 -3.37
CA GLN A 111 6.55 -7.37 -2.49
C GLN A 111 7.03 -8.67 -3.13
N LEU A 112 8.32 -8.91 -3.06
CA LEU A 112 8.96 -10.14 -3.45
C LEU A 112 9.62 -10.78 -2.23
N ASP A 113 9.26 -12.04 -1.97
CA ASP A 113 9.86 -12.88 -0.94
C ASP A 113 10.56 -14.05 -1.62
N ILE A 114 11.73 -14.45 -1.14
CA ILE A 114 12.50 -15.58 -1.67
C ILE A 114 12.87 -16.50 -0.51
N ARG A 115 12.71 -17.80 -0.72
CA ARG A 115 13.04 -18.82 0.26
C ARG A 115 13.83 -19.96 -0.38
N VAL A 116 14.82 -20.46 0.38
CA VAL A 116 15.61 -21.63 0.03
C VAL A 116 15.63 -22.57 1.22
N ASP A 117 15.29 -23.81 0.99
CA ASP A 117 15.25 -24.87 1.99
C ASP A 117 16.29 -25.95 1.66
N LYS A 118 16.93 -26.47 2.68
CA LYS A 118 17.81 -27.64 2.61
C LYS A 118 17.37 -28.71 3.59
N GLN A 119 17.06 -29.89 3.10
CA GLN A 119 16.65 -31.01 3.90
C GLN A 119 17.79 -32.03 4.07
N PHE A 120 18.02 -32.48 5.29
CA PHE A 120 18.98 -33.53 5.66
C PHE A 120 18.18 -34.71 6.20
N TYR A 121 18.47 -35.90 5.71
CA TYR A 121 17.79 -37.12 6.11
C TYR A 121 18.78 -37.98 6.91
N PHE A 122 18.34 -38.44 8.09
CA PHE A 122 19.05 -39.35 8.98
C PHE A 122 18.16 -40.58 9.21
N ASP A 123 18.70 -41.64 9.70
CA ASP A 123 17.98 -42.91 9.85
C ASP A 123 16.69 -42.83 10.67
N LYS A 124 16.64 -41.95 11.68
CA LYS A 124 15.51 -41.85 12.62
C LYS A 124 14.84 -40.47 12.66
N TRP A 125 15.42 -39.48 11.98
CA TRP A 125 14.93 -38.11 11.98
C TRP A 125 15.37 -37.34 10.71
N SER A 126 14.77 -36.20 10.46
CA SER A 126 15.21 -35.31 9.42
C SER A 126 15.36 -33.89 9.97
N LEU A 127 16.25 -33.11 9.38
CA LEU A 127 16.47 -31.70 9.69
C LEU A 127 16.25 -30.89 8.42
N MET A 128 15.43 -29.84 8.53
CA MET A 128 15.27 -28.85 7.47
C MET A 128 15.85 -27.52 7.98
N LEU A 129 16.78 -26.98 7.22
CA LEU A 129 17.28 -25.61 7.39
C LEU A 129 16.74 -24.78 6.25
N TYR A 130 16.37 -23.54 6.56
CA TYR A 130 15.90 -22.63 5.53
C TYR A 130 16.43 -21.21 5.73
N VAL A 131 16.49 -20.47 4.63
CA VAL A 131 16.70 -19.03 4.59
C VAL A 131 15.50 -18.40 3.88
N ASP A 132 14.84 -17.48 4.55
CA ASP A 132 13.68 -16.75 4.04
C ASP A 132 14.01 -15.25 4.06
N VAL A 133 14.03 -14.64 2.89
CA VAL A 133 14.26 -13.20 2.72
C VAL A 133 12.96 -12.58 2.22
N GLN A 134 12.33 -11.79 3.08
CA GLN A 134 11.10 -11.09 2.77
C GLN A 134 11.40 -9.68 2.26
N ASN A 135 10.53 -9.20 1.36
CA ASN A 135 10.66 -7.87 0.78
C ASN A 135 12.06 -7.59 0.20
N VAL A 136 12.51 -8.47 -0.72
CA VAL A 136 13.87 -8.51 -1.27
C VAL A 136 14.37 -7.16 -1.80
N TYR A 137 13.48 -6.37 -2.39
CA TYR A 137 13.83 -5.05 -2.93
C TYR A 137 13.47 -3.88 -2.01
N ASN A 138 13.17 -4.18 -0.71
CA ASN A 138 12.89 -3.18 0.32
C ASN A 138 11.81 -2.16 -0.12
N PHE A 139 10.71 -2.68 -0.69
CA PHE A 139 9.59 -1.85 -1.09
C PHE A 139 8.94 -1.21 0.15
N LYS A 140 8.70 0.08 0.08
CA LYS A 140 7.96 0.82 1.10
C LYS A 140 6.52 1.07 0.63
N ALA A 141 5.56 0.80 1.51
CA ALA A 141 4.16 1.05 1.22
C ALA A 141 3.89 2.56 1.17
N ASP A 142 3.21 3.00 0.12
CA ASP A 142 2.80 4.38 -0.04
C ASP A 142 1.68 4.73 0.95
N GLN A 143 1.73 5.91 1.54
CA GLN A 143 0.71 6.46 2.43
C GLN A 143 0.32 7.86 1.94
N PRO A 144 -0.89 8.35 2.26
CA PRO A 144 -1.25 9.71 1.92
C PRO A 144 -0.31 10.70 2.62
N ASP A 145 0.18 11.69 1.86
CA ASP A 145 0.92 12.79 2.44
C ASP A 145 0.11 13.47 3.55
N ILE A 146 0.79 13.91 4.61
CA ILE A 146 0.17 14.61 5.73
C ILE A 146 0.28 16.12 5.50
N LEU A 147 -0.84 16.83 5.60
CA LEU A 147 -0.86 18.28 5.54
C LEU A 147 -0.52 18.85 6.94
N VAL A 148 0.52 19.68 7.01
CA VAL A 148 1.00 20.30 8.27
C VAL A 148 1.24 21.78 8.07
N LEU A 149 1.32 22.52 9.21
CA LEU A 149 1.77 23.90 9.22
C LEU A 149 3.26 23.98 8.88
N GLN A 150 3.64 25.01 8.12
CA GLN A 150 5.03 25.41 8.07
C GLN A 150 5.38 26.13 9.38
N THR A 151 6.53 25.81 9.95
CA THR A 151 7.03 26.43 11.18
C THR A 151 8.37 27.11 10.95
N ASP A 152 8.67 28.11 11.75
CA ASP A 152 10.00 28.72 11.85
C ASP A 152 10.98 27.80 12.64
N ALA A 153 12.19 28.32 12.88
CA ALA A 153 13.23 27.60 13.62
C ALA A 153 12.87 27.33 15.11
N ASP A 154 11.96 28.13 15.67
CA ASP A 154 11.50 28.02 17.05
C ASP A 154 10.22 27.17 17.17
N GLY A 155 9.71 26.65 16.05
CA GLY A 155 8.51 25.81 15.99
C GLY A 155 7.21 26.59 15.93
N ALA A 156 7.24 27.92 15.79
CA ALA A 156 6.02 28.72 15.65
C ALA A 156 5.46 28.63 14.23
N ALA A 157 4.13 28.52 14.10
CA ALA A 157 3.46 28.44 12.82
C ALA A 157 3.63 29.73 12.00
N LEU A 158 4.02 29.58 10.74
CA LEU A 158 4.20 30.70 9.83
C LEU A 158 2.87 31.18 9.26
N ILE A 159 2.62 32.49 9.37
CA ILE A 159 1.47 33.15 8.78
C ILE A 159 1.82 33.53 7.32
N ASN A 160 0.84 33.43 6.45
CA ASN A 160 0.99 33.82 5.04
C ASN A 160 1.21 35.35 4.96
N PRO A 161 2.34 35.84 4.43
CA PRO A 161 2.63 37.27 4.36
C PRO A 161 1.69 38.05 3.44
N LEU A 162 0.96 37.36 2.54
CA LEU A 162 -0.02 37.96 1.64
C LEU A 162 -1.45 37.91 2.17
N ASP A 163 -1.70 37.11 3.21
CA ASP A 163 -3.03 36.95 3.83
C ASP A 163 -2.85 36.58 5.32
N PRO A 164 -2.96 37.58 6.24
CA PRO A 164 -2.68 37.37 7.66
C PRO A 164 -3.72 36.50 8.39
N GLU A 165 -4.83 36.13 7.74
CA GLU A 165 -5.83 35.20 8.29
C GLU A 165 -5.48 33.73 7.99
N ARG A 166 -4.35 33.47 7.31
CA ARG A 166 -3.97 32.14 6.85
C ARG A 166 -2.58 31.74 7.35
N TYR A 167 -2.45 30.46 7.63
CA TYR A 167 -1.15 29.80 7.82
C TYR A 167 -0.53 29.39 6.48
N LEU A 168 0.78 29.28 6.44
CA LEU A 168 1.50 28.57 5.40
C LEU A 168 1.44 27.07 5.67
N LEU A 169 1.03 26.30 4.67
CA LEU A 169 0.91 24.85 4.75
C LEU A 169 1.98 24.16 3.89
N LYS A 170 2.35 22.94 4.28
CA LYS A 170 3.18 22.05 3.46
C LYS A 170 2.67 20.61 3.58
N TYR A 171 2.92 19.84 2.55
CA TYR A 171 2.80 18.39 2.63
C TYR A 171 4.11 17.80 3.13
N ILE A 172 4.02 16.83 4.02
CA ILE A 172 5.13 15.98 4.41
C ILE A 172 4.80 14.55 4.03
N ASP A 173 5.79 13.85 3.50
CA ASP A 173 5.70 12.42 3.26
C ASP A 173 5.49 11.71 4.60
N ALA A 174 4.45 10.90 4.69
CA ALA A 174 4.15 10.14 5.91
C ALA A 174 5.28 9.18 6.30
N GLU A 175 6.10 8.74 5.33
CA GLU A 175 7.29 7.92 5.60
C GLU A 175 8.47 8.75 6.15
N ALA A 176 8.58 10.02 5.76
CA ALA A 176 9.66 10.92 6.20
C ALA A 176 9.41 11.55 7.57
N GLY A 177 8.19 11.45 8.10
CA GLY A 177 7.79 12.04 9.38
C GLY A 177 8.34 11.35 10.64
N THR A 178 9.31 10.45 10.48
CA THR A 178 10.06 9.81 11.56
C THR A 178 11.51 10.30 11.54
N GLU A 179 11.74 11.58 11.79
CA GLU A 179 13.00 12.08 12.30
C GLU A 179 12.85 12.43 13.79
#